data_058894588049e2eb37822665c2246dde
#
_entry.id   058894588049e2eb37822665c2246dde
#
_cell.length_a   1.000
_cell.length_b   1.000
_cell.length_c   1.000
_cell.angle_alpha   90.00
_cell.angle_beta   90.00
_cell.angle_gamma   90.00
#
_symmetry.space_group_name_H-M   'P 1'
#
loop_
_entity.id
_entity.type
_entity.pdbx_description
1 polymer ?
#
loop_
_entity_poly.entity_id
_entity_poly.type
_entity_poly.pdbx_seq_one_letter_code
_entity_poly.pdbx_strand_id
1 'polypeptide(L)'
;MKLVMKSCTAATMAISLAGQATAGEMLTSIGAGEGALNIVAWAGYVERGETVPEFDWVTGFEAATGCKVAVKTANTSDEMVALMNEGGFDLVTASGDASLRMVAGNRVQPINIDLIQSWSTVDPRLQDAPWHTVDGVHYGVPYMWGANVLMYNTALFAEPPTSWAVVFEETTLADGNTNSGRVQAYDGPIHIADAANYLMYHQPELGITSPYELNQAQYDAALDLLRGQRKLVARYWHDAFIQIDDFKNEGMAVSGSWPFQVQLLQADGVTVDSVIPVEGATGWADTTMMHVDAANPNCAYMWMEHQLSSNLQSDLAVWFGASPSVPAACTDGRGMLTPEGCVANQFENFEKIKFWQTPVSACESQGECVPYYRWVSDYIGVIGGR
;
A
#
# COMPACT_ATOMS: atom_id res chain seq x y z
N MET A 1 65.34 -47.09 38.30
CA MET A 1 65.19 -45.78 37.60
C MET A 1 64.07 -45.98 36.62
N LYS A 2 62.85 -45.59 37.01
CA LYS A 2 61.62 -45.76 36.17
C LYS A 2 61.39 -44.46 35.40
N LEU A 3 61.37 -44.55 34.07
CA LEU A 3 61.06 -43.46 33.14
C LEU A 3 59.54 -43.33 33.07
N VAL A 4 58.98 -42.15 33.41
CA VAL A 4 57.57 -41.83 33.29
C VAL A 4 57.41 -41.05 31.98
N MET A 5 56.76 -41.67 30.99
CA MET A 5 56.31 -41.00 29.78
C MET A 5 55.05 -40.20 30.05
N LYS A 6 55.10 -38.89 29.87
CA LYS A 6 53.93 -38.03 29.88
C LYS A 6 53.33 -37.99 28.47
N SER A 7 52.08 -38.52 28.35
CA SER A 7 51.28 -38.37 27.13
C SER A 7 50.75 -36.92 27.05
N CYS A 8 51.11 -36.20 25.98
CA CYS A 8 50.44 -34.95 25.57
C CYS A 8 49.21 -35.28 24.77
N THR A 9 48.03 -34.98 25.31
CA THR A 9 46.79 -35.03 24.58
C THR A 9 46.63 -33.72 23.83
N ALA A 10 46.66 -33.76 22.49
CA ALA A 10 46.33 -32.63 21.62
C ALA A 10 44.82 -32.43 21.64
N ALA A 11 44.34 -31.29 22.16
CA ALA A 11 42.97 -30.85 22.05
C ALA A 11 42.78 -30.23 20.65
N THR A 12 42.02 -30.91 19.83
CA THR A 12 41.56 -30.38 18.53
C THR A 12 40.48 -29.32 18.76
N MET A 13 40.81 -28.06 18.63
CA MET A 13 39.82 -26.98 18.64
C MET A 13 39.03 -27.04 17.32
N ALA A 14 37.77 -27.45 17.38
CA ALA A 14 36.82 -27.30 16.26
C ALA A 14 36.48 -25.81 16.12
N ILE A 15 37.01 -25.18 15.09
CA ILE A 15 36.61 -23.84 14.66
C ILE A 15 35.26 -24.02 13.97
N SER A 16 34.17 -23.68 14.65
CA SER A 16 32.87 -23.47 14.03
C SER A 16 32.98 -22.25 13.13
N LEU A 17 33.06 -22.48 11.83
CA LEU A 17 32.75 -21.42 10.85
C LEU A 17 31.30 -21.00 11.08
N ALA A 18 31.13 -19.87 11.74
CA ALA A 18 29.87 -19.13 11.65
C ALA A 18 29.74 -18.75 10.17
N GLY A 19 28.83 -19.42 9.45
CA GLY A 19 28.46 -19.04 8.10
C GLY A 19 27.99 -17.59 8.12
N GLN A 20 28.67 -16.73 7.37
CA GLN A 20 28.08 -15.45 6.99
C GLN A 20 26.80 -15.79 6.25
N ALA A 21 25.66 -15.31 6.73
CA ALA A 21 24.42 -15.32 6.00
C ALA A 21 24.64 -14.48 4.74
N THR A 22 24.86 -15.13 3.62
CA THR A 22 24.74 -14.51 2.31
C THR A 22 23.27 -14.17 2.14
N ALA A 23 22.95 -12.98 1.63
CA ALA A 23 21.59 -12.63 1.17
C ALA A 23 20.99 -13.86 0.48
N GLY A 24 19.78 -14.27 0.91
CA GLY A 24 19.20 -15.55 0.53
C GLY A 24 19.27 -15.76 -0.97
N GLU A 25 19.79 -16.89 -1.40
CA GLU A 25 19.80 -17.28 -2.80
C GLU A 25 18.34 -17.50 -3.21
N MET A 26 17.90 -16.79 -4.27
CA MET A 26 16.52 -16.89 -4.77
C MET A 26 16.15 -18.35 -5.01
N LEU A 27 14.99 -18.81 -4.51
CA LEU A 27 14.53 -20.17 -4.68
C LEU A 27 14.43 -20.55 -6.17
N THR A 28 14.84 -21.75 -6.50
CA THR A 28 14.71 -22.35 -7.84
C THR A 28 13.64 -23.43 -7.90
N SER A 29 13.09 -23.83 -6.74
CA SER A 29 11.97 -24.76 -6.63
C SER A 29 11.29 -24.59 -5.27
N ILE A 30 9.98 -24.82 -5.21
CA ILE A 30 9.22 -24.81 -3.96
C ILE A 30 9.29 -26.22 -3.37
N GLY A 31 9.75 -26.31 -2.11
CA GLY A 31 9.79 -27.55 -1.32
C GLY A 31 8.56 -27.72 -0.43
N ALA A 32 8.69 -28.54 0.60
CA ALA A 32 7.68 -28.64 1.66
C ALA A 32 7.66 -27.32 2.45
N GLY A 33 6.45 -26.89 2.86
CA GLY A 33 6.30 -25.72 3.71
C GLY A 33 6.98 -25.91 5.08
N GLU A 34 7.50 -24.84 5.64
CA GLU A 34 8.20 -24.84 6.94
C GLU A 34 7.25 -24.94 8.13
N GLY A 35 5.93 -24.81 7.89
CA GLY A 35 4.89 -24.94 8.90
C GLY A 35 4.48 -23.63 9.58
N ALA A 36 5.09 -22.51 9.21
CA ALA A 36 4.75 -21.18 9.71
C ALA A 36 4.86 -20.14 8.59
N LEU A 37 4.16 -19.00 8.72
CA LEU A 37 4.26 -17.87 7.84
C LEU A 37 3.91 -16.60 8.62
N ASN A 38 4.85 -15.66 8.71
CA ASN A 38 4.68 -14.40 9.43
C ASN A 38 4.56 -13.25 8.45
N ILE A 39 3.42 -12.58 8.45
CA ILE A 39 3.09 -11.53 7.45
C ILE A 39 2.90 -10.19 8.15
N VAL A 40 3.55 -9.14 7.64
CA VAL A 40 3.19 -7.75 7.93
C VAL A 40 2.18 -7.29 6.87
N ALA A 41 1.02 -6.80 7.30
CA ALA A 41 -0.04 -6.39 6.39
C ALA A 41 -0.91 -5.25 6.98
N TRP A 42 -1.69 -4.61 6.13
CA TRP A 42 -2.76 -3.72 6.55
C TRP A 42 -3.83 -4.52 7.31
N ALA A 43 -4.57 -3.84 8.20
CA ALA A 43 -5.73 -4.45 8.84
C ALA A 43 -6.73 -4.94 7.78
N GLY A 44 -7.22 -6.17 7.93
CA GLY A 44 -8.16 -6.78 6.99
C GLY A 44 -7.56 -7.41 5.72
N TYR A 45 -6.23 -7.33 5.51
CA TYR A 45 -5.58 -7.96 4.34
C TYR A 45 -5.45 -9.48 4.44
N VAL A 46 -5.47 -10.01 5.65
CA VAL A 46 -5.27 -11.44 5.90
C VAL A 46 -6.36 -11.90 6.86
N GLU A 47 -7.53 -12.20 6.30
CA GLU A 47 -8.73 -12.53 7.07
C GLU A 47 -8.94 -14.05 7.18
N ARG A 48 -9.44 -14.44 8.37
CA ARG A 48 -9.83 -15.84 8.68
C ARG A 48 -11.27 -15.98 9.19
N GLY A 49 -12.16 -15.07 8.75
CA GLY A 49 -13.57 -15.09 9.10
C GLY A 49 -13.89 -14.66 10.54
N GLU A 50 -12.95 -14.05 11.25
CA GLU A 50 -13.17 -13.61 12.63
C GLU A 50 -14.03 -12.33 12.70
N THR A 51 -13.88 -11.44 11.73
CA THR A 51 -14.65 -10.20 11.63
C THR A 51 -16.00 -10.45 10.95
N VAL A 52 -15.97 -11.09 9.79
CA VAL A 52 -17.12 -11.50 8.99
C VAL A 52 -16.86 -12.90 8.48
N PRO A 53 -17.69 -13.92 8.85
CA PRO A 53 -17.42 -15.33 8.55
C PRO A 53 -17.23 -15.69 7.08
N GLU A 54 -17.81 -14.92 6.18
CA GLU A 54 -17.73 -15.10 4.74
C GLU A 54 -16.33 -14.75 4.17
N PHE A 55 -15.56 -13.91 4.88
CA PHE A 55 -14.22 -13.48 4.45
C PHE A 55 -13.13 -14.29 5.16
N ASP A 56 -12.85 -15.47 4.63
CA ASP A 56 -11.81 -16.38 5.13
C ASP A 56 -11.01 -16.98 3.97
N TRP A 57 -9.82 -16.46 3.74
CA TRP A 57 -8.85 -17.04 2.79
C TRP A 57 -7.61 -17.61 3.46
N VAL A 58 -7.55 -17.60 4.79
CA VAL A 58 -6.45 -18.15 5.56
C VAL A 58 -6.67 -19.61 5.95
N THR A 59 -7.83 -19.97 6.44
CA THR A 59 -8.09 -21.32 6.98
C THR A 59 -7.89 -22.40 5.91
N GLY A 60 -8.36 -22.15 4.68
CA GLY A 60 -8.17 -23.05 3.54
C GLY A 60 -6.70 -23.19 3.15
N PHE A 61 -5.95 -22.11 3.14
CA PHE A 61 -4.51 -22.11 2.89
C PHE A 61 -3.75 -22.93 3.93
N GLU A 62 -4.00 -22.69 5.22
CA GLU A 62 -3.38 -23.44 6.33
C GLU A 62 -3.67 -24.95 6.25
N ALA A 63 -4.91 -25.31 5.90
CA ALA A 63 -5.31 -26.72 5.76
C ALA A 63 -4.62 -27.40 4.58
N ALA A 64 -4.43 -26.69 3.47
CA ALA A 64 -3.83 -27.24 2.25
C ALA A 64 -2.29 -27.35 2.34
N THR A 65 -1.64 -26.40 3.01
CA THR A 65 -0.17 -26.28 2.98
C THR A 65 0.50 -26.68 4.30
N GLY A 66 -0.23 -26.66 5.41
CA GLY A 66 0.32 -26.80 6.76
C GLY A 66 1.05 -25.54 7.28
N CYS A 67 1.14 -24.46 6.48
CA CYS A 67 1.75 -23.19 6.83
C CYS A 67 0.83 -22.37 7.73
N LYS A 68 1.10 -22.27 9.02
CA LYS A 68 0.31 -21.48 9.97
C LYS A 68 0.62 -20.00 9.81
N VAL A 69 -0.42 -19.21 9.54
CA VAL A 69 -0.31 -17.79 9.26
C VAL A 69 -0.45 -16.97 10.54
N ALA A 70 0.56 -16.15 10.82
CA ALA A 70 0.53 -15.12 11.85
C ALA A 70 0.64 -13.74 11.20
N VAL A 71 -0.21 -12.79 11.61
CA VAL A 71 -0.27 -11.45 11.01
C VAL A 71 0.12 -10.40 12.03
N LYS A 72 1.02 -9.52 11.64
CA LYS A 72 1.29 -8.25 12.32
C LYS A 72 0.69 -7.13 11.48
N THR A 73 -0.36 -6.50 11.99
CA THR A 73 -0.95 -5.33 11.32
C THR A 73 -0.08 -4.10 11.50
N ALA A 74 -0.01 -3.30 10.45
CA ALA A 74 0.58 -1.97 10.43
C ALA A 74 -0.43 -0.97 9.85
N ASN A 75 -0.37 0.28 10.31
CA ASN A 75 -1.32 1.32 9.93
C ASN A 75 -0.76 2.31 8.90
N THR A 76 0.55 2.30 8.68
CA THR A 76 1.22 3.19 7.72
C THR A 76 2.35 2.47 6.99
N SER A 77 2.67 2.96 5.79
CA SER A 77 3.83 2.50 5.02
C SER A 77 5.14 2.64 5.82
N ASP A 78 5.28 3.68 6.63
CA ASP A 78 6.48 3.90 7.46
C ASP A 78 6.59 2.85 8.57
N GLU A 79 5.47 2.46 9.19
CA GLU A 79 5.43 1.37 10.17
C GLU A 79 5.82 0.03 9.53
N MET A 80 5.33 -0.26 8.31
CA MET A 80 5.73 -1.47 7.58
C MET A 80 7.23 -1.52 7.31
N VAL A 81 7.82 -0.42 6.85
CA VAL A 81 9.27 -0.32 6.63
C VAL A 81 10.03 -0.51 7.95
N ALA A 82 9.55 0.05 9.06
CA ALA A 82 10.18 -0.12 10.38
C ALA A 82 10.13 -1.58 10.83
N LEU A 83 8.98 -2.26 10.74
CA LEU A 83 8.83 -3.67 11.08
C LEU A 83 9.73 -4.57 10.23
N MET A 84 9.83 -4.31 8.93
CA MET A 84 10.74 -5.05 8.05
C MET A 84 12.22 -4.77 8.33
N ASN A 85 12.56 -3.61 8.88
CA ASN A 85 13.91 -3.32 9.38
C ASN A 85 14.23 -4.07 10.68
N GLU A 86 13.23 -4.27 11.55
CA GLU A 86 13.38 -5.08 12.78
C GLU A 86 13.54 -6.57 12.47
N GLY A 87 12.93 -7.05 11.37
CA GLY A 87 12.97 -8.44 10.94
C GLY A 87 12.04 -9.37 11.72
N GLY A 88 12.18 -10.68 11.48
CA GLY A 88 11.34 -11.69 12.11
C GLY A 88 10.02 -11.97 11.36
N PHE A 89 9.84 -11.37 10.19
CA PHE A 89 8.72 -11.60 9.29
C PHE A 89 9.19 -12.26 8.00
N ASP A 90 8.31 -12.98 7.34
CA ASP A 90 8.58 -13.64 6.07
C ASP A 90 8.09 -12.77 4.89
N LEU A 91 6.90 -12.19 5.04
CA LEU A 91 6.26 -11.38 4.02
C LEU A 91 5.82 -10.01 4.56
N VAL A 92 5.74 -9.06 3.65
CA VAL A 92 5.03 -7.80 3.83
C VAL A 92 4.16 -7.54 2.61
N THR A 93 2.96 -7.00 2.81
CA THR A 93 2.08 -6.53 1.73
C THR A 93 1.92 -5.02 1.86
N ALA A 94 2.57 -4.27 0.98
CA ALA A 94 2.75 -2.82 1.11
C ALA A 94 2.63 -2.10 -0.22
N SER A 95 2.29 -0.81 -0.15
CA SER A 95 2.17 0.08 -1.31
C SER A 95 3.51 0.55 -1.85
N GLY A 96 3.52 1.11 -3.07
CA GLY A 96 4.72 1.48 -3.80
C GLY A 96 5.64 2.48 -3.12
N ASP A 97 5.12 3.34 -2.25
CA ASP A 97 5.89 4.28 -1.45
C ASP A 97 6.75 3.58 -0.36
N ALA A 98 6.35 2.38 0.08
CA ALA A 98 7.13 1.54 0.98
C ALA A 98 8.00 0.52 0.23
N SER A 99 7.46 -0.08 -0.84
CA SER A 99 8.10 -1.17 -1.60
C SER A 99 9.49 -0.80 -2.09
N LEU A 100 9.62 0.34 -2.77
CA LEU A 100 10.91 0.78 -3.31
C LEU A 100 11.93 1.12 -2.21
N ARG A 101 11.49 1.59 -1.06
CA ARG A 101 12.36 1.84 0.11
C ARG A 101 12.90 0.53 0.67
N MET A 102 12.08 -0.52 0.71
CA MET A 102 12.52 -1.85 1.16
C MET A 102 13.46 -2.51 0.17
N VAL A 103 13.25 -2.34 -1.15
CA VAL A 103 14.18 -2.78 -2.18
C VAL A 103 15.53 -2.05 -2.03
N ALA A 104 15.51 -0.72 -2.01
CA ALA A 104 16.73 0.10 -1.87
C ALA A 104 17.45 -0.14 -0.54
N GLY A 105 16.72 -0.42 0.53
CA GLY A 105 17.24 -0.77 1.86
C GLY A 105 17.72 -2.22 2.01
N ASN A 106 17.59 -3.05 0.96
CA ASN A 106 17.91 -4.47 0.98
C ASN A 106 17.17 -5.20 2.13
N ARG A 107 15.87 -4.94 2.29
CA ARG A 107 14.99 -5.58 3.27
C ARG A 107 14.16 -6.69 2.67
N VAL A 108 13.98 -6.65 1.36
CA VAL A 108 13.27 -7.65 0.58
C VAL A 108 14.18 -8.24 -0.48
N GLN A 109 13.92 -9.48 -0.86
CA GLN A 109 14.71 -10.22 -1.83
C GLN A 109 13.97 -10.34 -3.18
N PRO A 110 14.71 -10.58 -4.28
CA PRO A 110 14.11 -10.92 -5.56
C PRO A 110 13.18 -12.13 -5.47
N ILE A 111 12.11 -12.11 -6.26
CA ILE A 111 11.14 -13.20 -6.39
C ILE A 111 11.35 -13.91 -7.73
N ASN A 112 11.46 -15.22 -7.69
CA ASN A 112 11.44 -16.06 -8.89
C ASN A 112 9.99 -16.27 -9.36
N ILE A 113 9.55 -15.45 -10.29
CA ILE A 113 8.17 -15.48 -10.82
C ILE A 113 7.86 -16.79 -11.58
N ASP A 114 8.87 -17.52 -12.06
CA ASP A 114 8.67 -18.82 -12.70
C ASP A 114 8.14 -19.89 -11.72
N LEU A 115 8.26 -19.65 -10.41
CA LEU A 115 7.69 -20.50 -9.38
C LEU A 115 6.23 -20.15 -9.05
N ILE A 116 5.72 -19.02 -9.53
CA ILE A 116 4.35 -18.55 -9.35
C ILE A 116 3.54 -18.97 -10.57
N GLN A 117 2.84 -20.10 -10.48
CA GLN A 117 2.12 -20.70 -11.62
C GLN A 117 1.02 -19.77 -12.15
N SER A 118 0.38 -19.03 -11.26
CA SER A 118 -0.68 -18.07 -11.57
C SER A 118 -0.14 -16.72 -12.03
N TRP A 119 1.18 -16.51 -12.19
CA TRP A 119 1.74 -15.21 -12.61
C TRP A 119 1.11 -14.66 -13.90
N SER A 120 0.85 -15.54 -14.88
CA SER A 120 0.23 -15.13 -16.14
C SER A 120 -1.23 -14.68 -16.03
N THR A 121 -1.88 -14.88 -14.89
CA THR A 121 -3.25 -14.39 -14.60
C THR A 121 -3.28 -12.98 -14.03
N VAL A 122 -2.13 -12.47 -13.59
CA VAL A 122 -1.99 -11.09 -13.11
C VAL A 122 -2.25 -10.12 -14.25
N ASP A 123 -2.94 -9.03 -13.98
CA ASP A 123 -3.18 -7.96 -14.92
C ASP A 123 -1.85 -7.50 -15.56
N PRO A 124 -1.71 -7.51 -16.88
CA PRO A 124 -0.48 -7.11 -17.56
C PRO A 124 0.04 -5.71 -17.18
N ARG A 125 -0.87 -4.82 -16.75
CA ARG A 125 -0.50 -3.47 -16.27
C ARG A 125 0.26 -3.49 -14.94
N LEU A 126 0.16 -4.61 -14.19
CA LEU A 126 0.78 -4.79 -12.88
C LEU A 126 2.01 -5.72 -12.91
N GLN A 127 2.18 -6.56 -13.94
CA GLN A 127 3.24 -7.58 -13.95
C GLN A 127 4.64 -6.98 -13.80
N ASP A 128 4.93 -5.89 -14.52
CA ASP A 128 6.23 -5.22 -14.52
C ASP A 128 6.18 -3.81 -13.92
N ALA A 129 5.25 -3.59 -12.99
CA ALA A 129 5.03 -2.27 -12.42
C ALA A 129 6.28 -1.72 -11.68
N PRO A 130 6.60 -0.43 -11.84
CA PRO A 130 7.88 0.14 -11.37
C PRO A 130 8.04 0.19 -9.85
N TRP A 131 6.97 0.03 -9.10
CA TRP A 131 7.02 0.00 -7.63
C TRP A 131 7.42 -1.35 -7.03
N HIS A 132 7.54 -2.42 -7.84
CA HIS A 132 8.05 -3.72 -7.41
C HIS A 132 9.00 -4.39 -8.41
N THR A 133 9.23 -3.78 -9.58
CA THR A 133 10.20 -4.27 -10.59
C THR A 133 11.28 -3.21 -10.76
N VAL A 134 12.50 -3.57 -10.40
CA VAL A 134 13.66 -2.68 -10.46
C VAL A 134 14.74 -3.34 -11.34
N ASP A 135 15.21 -2.65 -12.36
CA ASP A 135 16.18 -3.15 -13.33
C ASP A 135 15.79 -4.51 -13.96
N GLY A 136 14.48 -4.73 -14.19
CA GLY A 136 13.94 -5.97 -14.73
C GLY A 136 13.88 -7.12 -13.74
N VAL A 137 14.13 -6.88 -12.46
CA VAL A 137 14.07 -7.86 -11.37
C VAL A 137 12.79 -7.65 -10.57
N HIS A 138 11.97 -8.70 -10.42
CA HIS A 138 10.77 -8.67 -9.61
C HIS A 138 11.09 -8.86 -8.13
N TYR A 139 10.54 -8.02 -7.26
CA TYR A 139 10.69 -8.09 -5.81
C TYR A 139 9.40 -8.45 -5.08
N GLY A 140 8.32 -8.67 -5.81
CA GLY A 140 7.05 -9.03 -5.20
C GLY A 140 5.98 -9.44 -6.20
N VAL A 141 4.84 -9.84 -5.65
CA VAL A 141 3.65 -10.29 -6.38
C VAL A 141 2.51 -9.30 -6.12
N PRO A 142 1.88 -8.72 -7.15
CA PRO A 142 0.74 -7.81 -6.99
C PRO A 142 -0.36 -8.43 -6.14
N TYR A 143 -0.89 -7.65 -5.18
CA TYR A 143 -1.94 -8.10 -4.27
C TYR A 143 -3.31 -7.55 -4.68
N MET A 144 -3.49 -6.26 -4.62
CA MET A 144 -4.64 -5.49 -5.11
C MET A 144 -4.25 -4.02 -5.28
N TRP A 145 -5.15 -3.24 -5.86
CA TRP A 145 -4.92 -1.81 -6.06
C TRP A 145 -6.21 -1.01 -5.90
N GLY A 146 -6.09 0.29 -5.70
CA GLY A 146 -7.24 1.16 -5.57
C GLY A 146 -6.89 2.63 -5.73
N ALA A 147 -7.92 3.43 -5.99
CA ALA A 147 -7.81 4.88 -6.05
C ALA A 147 -7.97 5.50 -4.66
N ASN A 148 -7.29 6.60 -4.42
CA ASN A 148 -7.66 7.55 -3.38
C ASN A 148 -8.84 8.37 -3.93
N VAL A 149 -10.04 8.00 -3.53
CA VAL A 149 -11.26 8.65 -4.04
C VAL A 149 -11.56 9.95 -3.29
N LEU A 150 -12.19 10.89 -3.97
CA LEU A 150 -12.78 12.05 -3.33
C LEU A 150 -14.12 11.65 -2.71
N MET A 151 -14.13 11.38 -1.41
CA MET A 151 -15.35 11.11 -0.64
C MET A 151 -16.00 12.42 -0.22
N TYR A 152 -17.33 12.51 -0.35
CA TYR A 152 -18.10 13.69 0.01
C TYR A 152 -19.44 13.34 0.64
N ASN A 153 -19.93 14.20 1.52
CA ASN A 153 -21.26 14.10 2.12
C ASN A 153 -22.30 14.64 1.14
N THR A 154 -23.14 13.76 0.61
CA THR A 154 -24.13 14.10 -0.42
C THR A 154 -25.21 15.10 0.05
N ALA A 155 -25.41 15.27 1.37
CA ALA A 155 -26.30 16.29 1.89
C ALA A 155 -25.70 17.72 1.83
N LEU A 156 -24.38 17.83 1.63
CA LEU A 156 -23.66 19.10 1.62
C LEU A 156 -23.22 19.54 0.22
N PHE A 157 -23.38 18.68 -0.77
CA PHE A 157 -23.11 18.96 -2.18
C PHE A 157 -24.35 18.68 -2.99
N ALA A 158 -24.88 19.71 -3.68
CA ALA A 158 -26.06 19.57 -4.54
C ALA A 158 -25.80 18.65 -5.73
N GLU A 159 -24.57 18.68 -6.25
CA GLU A 159 -24.06 17.82 -7.32
C GLU A 159 -22.71 17.22 -6.86
N PRO A 160 -22.33 16.03 -7.37
CA PRO A 160 -21.01 15.46 -7.09
C PRO A 160 -19.88 16.46 -7.41
N PRO A 161 -18.89 16.65 -6.52
CA PRO A 161 -17.76 17.52 -6.81
C PRO A 161 -16.94 16.95 -7.97
N THR A 162 -16.55 17.82 -8.91
CA THR A 162 -15.82 17.41 -10.12
C THR A 162 -14.31 17.66 -10.02
N SER A 163 -13.85 18.27 -8.94
CA SER A 163 -12.45 18.66 -8.73
C SER A 163 -12.02 18.46 -7.29
N TRP A 164 -10.75 18.15 -7.07
CA TRP A 164 -10.10 18.15 -5.75
C TRP A 164 -10.04 19.55 -5.11
N ALA A 165 -10.40 20.61 -5.83
CA ALA A 165 -10.49 21.97 -5.28
C ALA A 165 -11.26 22.03 -3.96
N VAL A 166 -12.33 21.24 -3.80
CA VAL A 166 -13.14 21.20 -2.57
C VAL A 166 -12.38 20.68 -1.34
N VAL A 167 -11.23 20.06 -1.54
CA VAL A 167 -10.32 19.60 -0.46
C VAL A 167 -9.20 20.60 -0.22
N PHE A 168 -8.76 21.33 -1.26
CA PHE A 168 -7.61 22.23 -1.18
C PHE A 168 -7.99 23.70 -1.04
N GLU A 169 -9.22 24.09 -1.40
CA GLU A 169 -9.67 25.47 -1.42
C GLU A 169 -10.96 25.68 -0.60
N GLU A 170 -11.15 26.89 -0.09
CA GLU A 170 -12.38 27.22 0.61
C GLU A 170 -13.56 27.27 -0.38
N THR A 171 -14.61 26.52 -0.07
CA THR A 171 -15.81 26.39 -0.91
C THR A 171 -17.06 26.53 -0.05
N THR A 172 -18.09 27.22 -0.57
CA THR A 172 -19.40 27.29 0.07
C THR A 172 -20.18 26.02 -0.23
N LEU A 173 -20.69 25.38 0.83
CA LEU A 173 -21.47 24.14 0.78
C LEU A 173 -22.98 24.44 0.60
N ALA A 174 -23.78 23.40 0.33
CA ALA A 174 -25.22 23.52 0.13
C ALA A 174 -25.99 24.03 1.37
N ASP A 175 -25.40 23.88 2.56
CA ASP A 175 -25.96 24.42 3.82
C ASP A 175 -25.64 25.90 4.05
N GLY A 176 -24.96 26.56 3.10
CA GLY A 176 -24.58 27.98 3.16
C GLY A 176 -23.32 28.28 3.95
N ASN A 177 -22.72 27.28 4.60
CA ASN A 177 -21.44 27.43 5.31
C ASN A 177 -20.27 27.07 4.39
N THR A 178 -19.04 27.42 4.81
CA THR A 178 -17.85 26.96 4.08
C THR A 178 -17.43 25.56 4.55
N ASN A 179 -16.55 24.92 3.74
CA ASN A 179 -15.91 23.65 4.10
C ASN A 179 -14.82 23.80 5.17
N SER A 180 -14.53 25.00 5.65
CA SER A 180 -13.50 25.26 6.67
C SER A 180 -13.83 24.51 7.97
N GLY A 181 -12.89 23.73 8.48
CA GLY A 181 -13.05 22.87 9.64
C GLY A 181 -13.93 21.62 9.37
N ARG A 182 -14.21 21.31 8.10
CA ARG A 182 -15.04 20.16 7.67
C ARG A 182 -14.35 19.32 6.59
N VAL A 183 -13.08 19.57 6.33
CA VAL A 183 -12.21 18.78 5.44
C VAL A 183 -11.38 17.83 6.27
N GLN A 184 -11.21 16.61 5.78
CA GLN A 184 -10.18 15.70 6.27
C GLN A 184 -9.17 15.43 5.16
N ALA A 185 -7.94 15.11 5.55
CA ALA A 185 -6.86 14.74 4.65
C ALA A 185 -6.06 13.57 5.22
N TYR A 186 -5.42 12.80 4.35
CA TYR A 186 -4.57 11.69 4.78
C TYR A 186 -3.35 12.20 5.56
N ASP A 187 -3.05 11.56 6.69
CA ASP A 187 -1.90 11.87 7.55
C ASP A 187 -0.68 11.05 7.11
N GLY A 188 -0.03 11.54 6.07
CA GLY A 188 1.20 10.91 5.57
C GLY A 188 1.94 11.84 4.61
N PRO A 189 3.28 11.80 4.58
CA PRO A 189 4.08 12.65 3.69
C PRO A 189 3.71 12.52 2.22
N ILE A 190 3.17 11.35 1.82
CA ILE A 190 2.73 11.08 0.46
C ILE A 190 1.54 11.99 0.03
N HIS A 191 0.83 12.63 0.98
CA HIS A 191 -0.19 13.64 0.69
C HIS A 191 0.36 14.86 -0.07
N ILE A 192 1.67 15.09 -0.07
CA ILE A 192 2.32 16.08 -0.94
C ILE A 192 2.11 15.72 -2.41
N ALA A 193 2.06 14.44 -2.75
CA ALA A 193 1.76 14.00 -4.12
C ALA A 193 0.31 14.28 -4.52
N ASP A 194 -0.66 14.26 -3.59
CA ASP A 194 -2.03 14.66 -3.89
C ASP A 194 -2.11 16.14 -4.26
N ALA A 195 -1.39 16.99 -3.52
CA ALA A 195 -1.26 18.41 -3.84
C ALA A 195 -0.56 18.62 -5.19
N ALA A 196 0.51 17.88 -5.46
CA ALA A 196 1.21 17.94 -6.75
C ALA A 196 0.32 17.48 -7.92
N ASN A 197 -0.47 16.42 -7.74
CA ASN A 197 -1.44 15.95 -8.75
C ASN A 197 -2.51 17.03 -9.06
N TYR A 198 -3.00 17.71 -8.03
CA TYR A 198 -3.90 18.86 -8.21
C TYR A 198 -3.23 19.97 -9.01
N LEU A 199 -1.99 20.35 -8.67
CA LEU A 199 -1.23 21.39 -9.35
C LEU A 199 -0.88 21.03 -10.79
N MET A 200 -0.63 19.76 -11.11
CA MET A 200 -0.41 19.30 -12.48
C MET A 200 -1.52 19.74 -13.42
N TYR A 201 -2.76 19.73 -12.95
CA TYR A 201 -3.93 20.09 -13.73
C TYR A 201 -4.20 21.59 -13.70
N HIS A 202 -4.13 22.23 -12.54
CA HIS A 202 -4.53 23.62 -12.33
C HIS A 202 -3.43 24.66 -12.60
N GLN A 203 -2.14 24.22 -12.54
CA GLN A 203 -0.97 25.06 -12.79
C GLN A 203 0.01 24.35 -13.74
N PRO A 204 -0.39 24.08 -15.00
CA PRO A 204 0.43 23.32 -15.94
C PRO A 204 1.77 23.99 -16.27
N GLU A 205 1.89 25.31 -16.04
CA GLU A 205 3.14 26.05 -16.17
C GLU A 205 4.23 25.62 -15.19
N LEU A 206 3.89 24.93 -14.10
CA LEU A 206 4.87 24.32 -13.21
C LEU A 206 5.60 23.15 -13.87
N GLY A 207 5.05 22.56 -14.94
CA GLY A 207 5.68 21.48 -15.68
C GLY A 207 5.84 20.19 -14.87
N ILE A 208 4.97 19.93 -13.88
CA ILE A 208 4.97 18.66 -13.12
C ILE A 208 4.53 17.54 -14.06
N THR A 209 5.34 16.50 -14.22
CA THR A 209 5.05 15.32 -15.05
C THR A 209 4.72 14.09 -14.25
N SER A 210 5.25 14.00 -13.01
CA SER A 210 4.94 12.97 -12.03
C SER A 210 4.75 13.62 -10.66
N PRO A 211 3.70 13.28 -9.90
CA PRO A 211 3.50 13.85 -8.57
C PRO A 211 4.54 13.35 -7.54
N TYR A 212 5.34 12.35 -7.89
CA TYR A 212 6.39 11.77 -7.03
C TYR A 212 7.80 12.25 -7.39
N GLU A 213 7.95 12.96 -8.52
CA GLU A 213 9.22 13.47 -9.01
C GLU A 213 9.15 15.01 -9.09
N LEU A 214 9.34 15.67 -7.97
CA LEU A 214 9.22 17.12 -7.86
C LEU A 214 10.59 17.77 -7.69
N ASN A 215 10.91 18.71 -8.58
CA ASN A 215 12.04 19.63 -8.33
C ASN A 215 11.68 20.59 -7.17
N GLN A 216 12.65 21.37 -6.70
CA GLN A 216 12.44 22.23 -5.53
C GLN A 216 11.27 23.21 -5.71
N ALA A 217 11.13 23.83 -6.89
CA ALA A 217 10.06 24.82 -7.13
C ALA A 217 8.66 24.19 -7.14
N GLN A 218 8.53 23.00 -7.76
CA GLN A 218 7.30 22.23 -7.79
C GLN A 218 6.91 21.73 -6.39
N TYR A 219 7.90 21.26 -5.67
CA TYR A 219 7.75 20.80 -4.28
C TYR A 219 7.30 21.94 -3.35
N ASP A 220 7.94 23.11 -3.46
CA ASP A 220 7.56 24.28 -2.66
C ASP A 220 6.12 24.71 -2.96
N ALA A 221 5.70 24.69 -4.24
CA ALA A 221 4.32 24.97 -4.63
C ALA A 221 3.32 23.98 -4.01
N ALA A 222 3.64 22.69 -3.98
CA ALA A 222 2.81 21.67 -3.34
C ALA A 222 2.71 21.90 -1.82
N LEU A 223 3.80 22.23 -1.14
CA LEU A 223 3.80 22.57 0.28
C LEU A 223 2.98 23.83 0.57
N ASP A 224 3.06 24.85 -0.28
CA ASP A 224 2.28 26.08 -0.10
C ASP A 224 0.79 25.83 -0.25
N LEU A 225 0.39 24.96 -1.18
CA LEU A 225 -1.01 24.52 -1.31
C LEU A 225 -1.47 23.79 -0.03
N LEU A 226 -0.66 22.88 0.52
CA LEU A 226 -0.99 22.18 1.77
C LEU A 226 -1.05 23.10 2.99
N ARG A 227 -0.19 24.13 3.06
CA ARG A 227 -0.28 25.17 4.11
C ARG A 227 -1.59 25.95 4.02
N GLY A 228 -2.05 26.21 2.79
CA GLY A 228 -3.39 26.78 2.53
C GLY A 228 -4.50 25.86 3.02
N GLN A 229 -4.45 24.59 2.59
CA GLN A 229 -5.40 23.55 2.97
C GLN A 229 -5.49 23.35 4.50
N ARG A 230 -4.37 23.48 5.23
CA ARG A 230 -4.32 23.28 6.69
C ARG A 230 -5.39 24.08 7.45
N LYS A 231 -5.82 25.23 6.91
CA LYS A 231 -6.85 26.08 7.52
C LYS A 231 -8.26 25.47 7.39
N LEU A 232 -8.46 24.58 6.42
CA LEU A 232 -9.73 23.93 6.13
C LEU A 232 -9.84 22.59 6.87
N VAL A 233 -8.69 21.96 7.19
CA VAL A 233 -8.62 20.60 7.73
C VAL A 233 -9.02 20.58 9.21
N ALA A 234 -10.06 19.80 9.51
CA ALA A 234 -10.47 19.47 10.87
C ALA A 234 -9.53 18.43 11.50
N ARG A 235 -9.20 17.40 10.72
CA ARG A 235 -8.33 16.29 11.15
C ARG A 235 -7.53 15.73 9.98
N TYR A 236 -6.26 15.42 10.23
CA TYR A 236 -5.48 14.49 9.41
C TYR A 236 -5.71 13.07 9.93
N TRP A 237 -6.07 12.15 9.05
CA TRP A 237 -6.38 10.77 9.41
C TRP A 237 -5.34 9.79 8.84
N HIS A 238 -4.97 8.79 9.63
CA HIS A 238 -4.15 7.65 9.22
C HIS A 238 -4.81 6.31 9.58
N ASP A 239 -5.89 6.35 10.37
CA ASP A 239 -6.72 5.21 10.71
C ASP A 239 -8.08 5.36 10.03
N ALA A 240 -8.45 4.38 9.20
CA ALA A 240 -9.69 4.38 8.43
C ALA A 240 -10.93 4.46 9.33
N PHE A 241 -10.92 3.82 10.49
CA PHE A 241 -12.06 3.80 11.42
C PHE A 241 -12.25 5.15 12.13
N ILE A 242 -11.16 5.88 12.38
CA ILE A 242 -11.25 7.27 12.87
C ILE A 242 -11.89 8.16 11.82
N GLN A 243 -11.53 8.02 10.54
CA GLN A 243 -12.17 8.77 9.46
C GLN A 243 -13.67 8.46 9.37
N ILE A 244 -14.05 7.17 9.44
CA ILE A 244 -15.45 6.72 9.44
C ILE A 244 -16.23 7.34 10.60
N ASP A 245 -15.66 7.33 11.81
CA ASP A 245 -16.30 7.89 13.00
C ASP A 245 -16.52 9.40 12.89
N ASP A 246 -15.55 10.14 12.39
CA ASP A 246 -15.65 11.58 12.17
C ASP A 246 -16.75 11.92 11.13
N PHE A 247 -16.89 11.16 10.03
CA PHE A 247 -17.96 11.37 9.06
C PHE A 247 -19.34 11.07 9.65
N LYS A 248 -19.44 10.13 10.57
CA LYS A 248 -20.67 9.82 11.29
C LYS A 248 -21.07 10.91 12.28
N ASN A 249 -20.10 11.46 13.01
CA ASN A 249 -20.38 12.19 14.26
C ASN A 249 -19.94 13.65 14.25
N GLU A 250 -18.96 14.04 13.42
CA GLU A 250 -18.35 15.37 13.46
C GLU A 250 -18.75 16.29 12.30
N GLY A 251 -19.65 15.83 11.42
CA GLY A 251 -20.20 16.64 10.33
C GLY A 251 -19.20 16.96 9.23
N MET A 252 -18.27 16.06 8.95
CA MET A 252 -17.32 16.20 7.85
C MET A 252 -18.01 16.35 6.51
N ALA A 253 -17.47 17.20 5.65
CA ALA A 253 -18.03 17.47 4.33
C ALA A 253 -17.32 16.67 3.24
N VAL A 254 -15.98 16.58 3.30
CA VAL A 254 -15.17 16.07 2.20
C VAL A 254 -13.82 15.55 2.70
N SER A 255 -13.31 14.52 2.03
CA SER A 255 -11.96 13.95 2.30
C SER A 255 -11.41 13.22 1.09
N GLY A 256 -10.08 13.14 0.95
CA GLY A 256 -9.45 12.00 0.30
C GLY A 256 -9.68 10.75 1.15
N SER A 257 -10.10 9.63 0.54
CA SER A 257 -10.49 8.41 1.24
C SER A 257 -10.19 7.18 0.39
N TRP A 258 -10.29 6.01 0.99
CA TRP A 258 -10.31 4.76 0.22
C TRP A 258 -11.77 4.31 0.00
N PRO A 259 -12.07 3.55 -1.04
CA PRO A 259 -13.41 3.00 -1.27
C PRO A 259 -13.96 2.20 -0.08
N PHE A 260 -13.09 1.56 0.70
CA PHE A 260 -13.43 0.84 1.92
C PHE A 260 -14.25 1.68 2.92
N GLN A 261 -13.79 2.89 3.25
CA GLN A 261 -14.52 3.77 4.17
C GLN A 261 -15.86 4.23 3.59
N VAL A 262 -15.88 4.52 2.28
CA VAL A 262 -17.11 4.91 1.58
C VAL A 262 -18.17 3.81 1.71
N GLN A 263 -17.80 2.57 1.41
CA GLN A 263 -18.71 1.42 1.46
C GLN A 263 -19.22 1.16 2.88
N LEU A 264 -18.36 1.20 3.90
CA LEU A 264 -18.77 1.03 5.29
C LEU A 264 -19.73 2.12 5.75
N LEU A 265 -19.45 3.38 5.40
CA LEU A 265 -20.34 4.51 5.72
C LEU A 265 -21.68 4.36 5.04
N GLN A 266 -21.72 3.97 3.77
CA GLN A 266 -22.96 3.73 3.02
C GLN A 266 -23.76 2.55 3.62
N ALA A 267 -23.09 1.46 4.00
CA ALA A 267 -23.71 0.32 4.67
C ALA A 267 -24.35 0.70 6.01
N ASP A 268 -23.77 1.66 6.73
CA ASP A 268 -24.29 2.21 7.97
C ASP A 268 -25.34 3.32 7.76
N GLY A 269 -25.73 3.59 6.50
CA GLY A 269 -26.77 4.57 6.15
C GLY A 269 -26.30 6.03 6.21
N VAL A 270 -25.00 6.29 6.25
CA VAL A 270 -24.43 7.64 6.17
C VAL A 270 -24.51 8.13 4.72
N THR A 271 -24.93 9.39 4.53
CA THR A 271 -25.13 10.00 3.21
C THR A 271 -23.81 10.45 2.59
N VAL A 272 -22.97 9.51 2.20
CA VAL A 272 -21.70 9.76 1.50
C VAL A 272 -21.68 9.10 0.13
N ASP A 273 -20.88 9.64 -0.76
CA ASP A 273 -20.52 9.05 -2.05
C ASP A 273 -19.10 9.43 -2.42
N SER A 274 -18.56 8.88 -3.51
CA SER A 274 -17.20 9.18 -3.95
C SER A 274 -17.08 9.30 -5.46
N VAL A 275 -16.09 10.07 -5.89
CA VAL A 275 -15.76 10.26 -7.31
C VAL A 275 -14.26 10.25 -7.52
N ILE A 276 -13.82 9.99 -8.76
CA ILE A 276 -12.49 10.36 -9.25
C ILE A 276 -12.66 11.66 -10.03
N PRO A 277 -12.12 12.79 -9.53
CA PRO A 277 -12.26 14.09 -10.17
C PRO A 277 -11.53 14.20 -11.52
N VAL A 278 -11.68 15.36 -12.18
CA VAL A 278 -11.09 15.61 -13.50
C VAL A 278 -9.56 15.56 -13.53
N GLU A 279 -8.92 15.87 -12.41
CA GLU A 279 -7.46 15.78 -12.22
C GLU A 279 -6.95 14.33 -12.15
N GLY A 280 -7.86 13.36 -12.11
CA GLY A 280 -7.53 12.00 -11.72
C GLY A 280 -7.33 11.90 -10.21
N ALA A 281 -6.67 10.83 -9.77
CA ALA A 281 -6.38 10.59 -8.36
C ALA A 281 -4.99 9.99 -8.19
N THR A 282 -4.40 10.14 -7.02
CA THR A 282 -3.37 9.23 -6.56
C THR A 282 -4.02 7.90 -6.18
N GLY A 283 -3.22 6.87 -6.01
CA GLY A 283 -3.73 5.56 -5.62
C GLY A 283 -2.62 4.67 -5.11
N TRP A 284 -3.00 3.53 -4.62
CA TRP A 284 -2.12 2.53 -4.07
C TRP A 284 -2.21 1.24 -4.88
N ALA A 285 -1.09 0.57 -5.03
CA ALA A 285 -1.01 -0.75 -5.62
C ALA A 285 -0.10 -1.57 -4.72
N ASP A 286 -0.71 -2.49 -3.98
CA ASP A 286 -0.02 -3.24 -2.97
C ASP A 286 0.59 -4.49 -3.52
N THR A 287 1.78 -4.78 -3.03
CA THR A 287 2.61 -5.88 -3.47
C THR A 287 3.06 -6.70 -2.28
N THR A 288 2.90 -8.01 -2.36
CA THR A 288 3.45 -8.95 -1.37
C THR A 288 4.90 -9.23 -1.70
N MET A 289 5.79 -8.86 -0.77
CA MET A 289 7.25 -8.96 -0.92
C MET A 289 7.83 -9.87 0.17
N MET A 290 8.90 -10.60 -0.17
CA MET A 290 9.55 -11.50 0.78
C MET A 290 10.76 -10.84 1.44
N HIS A 291 10.85 -10.95 2.78
CA HIS A 291 11.99 -10.45 3.55
C HIS A 291 13.29 -11.13 3.11
N VAL A 292 14.40 -10.39 3.12
CA VAL A 292 15.71 -10.93 2.71
C VAL A 292 16.14 -12.13 3.57
N ASP A 293 15.77 -12.16 4.85
CA ASP A 293 16.06 -13.22 5.80
C ASP A 293 14.80 -14.04 6.18
N ALA A 294 13.83 -14.20 5.24
CA ALA A 294 12.62 -14.97 5.49
C ALA A 294 12.96 -16.38 5.98
N ALA A 295 12.42 -16.75 7.14
CA ALA A 295 12.64 -18.07 7.73
C ALA A 295 11.79 -19.16 7.05
N ASN A 296 10.71 -18.77 6.38
CA ASN A 296 9.71 -19.68 5.81
C ASN A 296 9.47 -19.40 4.31
N PRO A 297 10.52 -19.45 3.46
CA PRO A 297 10.41 -19.04 2.06
C PRO A 297 9.50 -19.94 1.21
N ASN A 298 9.38 -21.24 1.50
CA ASN A 298 8.45 -22.11 0.78
C ASN A 298 6.99 -21.74 1.11
N CYS A 299 6.65 -21.54 2.39
CA CYS A 299 5.34 -21.04 2.79
C CYS A 299 5.04 -19.65 2.19
N ALA A 300 6.05 -18.78 2.06
CA ALA A 300 5.92 -17.47 1.44
C ALA A 300 5.54 -17.58 -0.06
N TYR A 301 6.21 -18.42 -0.83
CA TYR A 301 5.84 -18.68 -2.24
C TYR A 301 4.46 -19.32 -2.38
N MET A 302 4.10 -20.26 -1.49
CA MET A 302 2.76 -20.86 -1.48
C MET A 302 1.68 -19.81 -1.22
N TRP A 303 1.95 -18.82 -0.36
CA TRP A 303 1.03 -17.70 -0.11
C TRP A 303 0.91 -16.77 -1.32
N MET A 304 2.04 -16.42 -1.95
CA MET A 304 2.07 -15.59 -3.16
C MET A 304 1.29 -16.25 -4.32
N GLU A 305 1.36 -17.58 -4.45
CA GLU A 305 0.51 -18.33 -5.39
C GLU A 305 -0.96 -18.30 -4.98
N HIS A 306 -1.25 -18.55 -3.70
CA HIS A 306 -2.62 -18.59 -3.17
C HIS A 306 -3.36 -17.28 -3.34
N GLN A 307 -2.70 -16.13 -3.09
CA GLN A 307 -3.30 -14.81 -3.20
C GLN A 307 -3.76 -14.46 -4.63
N LEU A 308 -3.23 -15.13 -5.66
CA LEU A 308 -3.59 -14.90 -7.06
C LEU A 308 -4.80 -15.73 -7.50
N SER A 309 -5.44 -16.53 -6.62
CA SER A 309 -6.67 -17.21 -6.99
C SER A 309 -7.79 -16.21 -7.25
N SER A 310 -8.56 -16.38 -8.34
CA SER A 310 -9.65 -15.46 -8.69
C SER A 310 -10.74 -15.36 -7.62
N ASN A 311 -10.97 -16.44 -6.85
CA ASN A 311 -11.93 -16.44 -5.75
C ASN A 311 -11.43 -15.54 -4.60
N LEU A 312 -10.19 -15.72 -4.15
CA LEU A 312 -9.60 -14.87 -3.11
C LEU A 312 -9.55 -13.41 -3.55
N GLN A 313 -9.12 -13.14 -4.78
CA GLN A 313 -9.08 -11.79 -5.34
C GLN A 313 -10.46 -11.16 -5.42
N SER A 314 -11.51 -11.94 -5.69
CA SER A 314 -12.90 -11.49 -5.68
C SER A 314 -13.36 -11.12 -4.26
N ASP A 315 -13.12 -11.99 -3.27
CA ASP A 315 -13.52 -11.76 -1.90
C ASP A 315 -12.77 -10.56 -1.29
N LEU A 316 -11.47 -10.48 -1.56
CA LEU A 316 -10.61 -9.37 -1.13
C LEU A 316 -11.08 -8.02 -1.72
N ALA A 317 -11.39 -8.00 -3.02
CA ALA A 317 -11.86 -6.80 -3.71
C ALA A 317 -13.19 -6.30 -3.15
N VAL A 318 -14.12 -7.20 -2.82
CA VAL A 318 -15.38 -6.85 -2.16
C VAL A 318 -15.14 -6.33 -0.75
N TRP A 319 -14.30 -7.01 0.02
CA TRP A 319 -13.99 -6.63 1.40
C TRP A 319 -13.39 -5.22 1.50
N PHE A 320 -12.50 -4.86 0.56
CA PHE A 320 -11.79 -3.57 0.57
C PHE A 320 -12.40 -2.50 -0.34
N GLY A 321 -13.39 -2.85 -1.18
CA GLY A 321 -13.78 -1.95 -2.26
C GLY A 321 -12.60 -1.65 -3.21
N ALA A 322 -11.70 -2.63 -3.37
CA ALA A 322 -10.47 -2.51 -4.15
C ALA A 322 -10.63 -3.15 -5.53
N SER A 323 -9.70 -2.86 -6.42
CA SER A 323 -9.57 -3.53 -7.70
C SER A 323 -8.66 -4.74 -7.58
N PRO A 324 -9.06 -5.92 -8.10
CA PRO A 324 -8.24 -7.12 -8.03
C PRO A 324 -7.02 -7.03 -8.94
N SER A 325 -5.92 -7.68 -8.54
CA SER A 325 -4.74 -7.87 -9.40
C SER A 325 -4.95 -8.94 -10.47
N VAL A 326 -5.97 -9.79 -10.33
CA VAL A 326 -6.34 -10.83 -11.28
C VAL A 326 -7.67 -10.49 -11.93
N PRO A 327 -7.70 -10.02 -13.20
CA PRO A 327 -8.93 -9.58 -13.89
C PRO A 327 -10.05 -10.62 -13.93
N ALA A 328 -9.70 -11.91 -13.93
CA ALA A 328 -10.68 -12.99 -13.89
C ALA A 328 -11.59 -12.96 -12.65
N ALA A 329 -11.17 -12.31 -11.55
CA ALA A 329 -12.00 -12.08 -10.38
C ALA A 329 -13.27 -11.27 -10.70
N CYS A 330 -13.22 -10.40 -11.73
CA CYS A 330 -14.36 -9.60 -12.17
C CYS A 330 -15.35 -10.36 -13.07
N THR A 331 -14.96 -11.49 -13.66
CA THR A 331 -15.71 -12.12 -14.77
C THR A 331 -16.04 -13.59 -14.56
N ASP A 332 -15.31 -14.32 -13.75
CA ASP A 332 -15.53 -15.77 -13.62
C ASP A 332 -16.70 -16.16 -12.72
N GLY A 333 -17.26 -15.20 -11.99
CA GLY A 333 -18.51 -15.35 -11.24
C GLY A 333 -18.47 -16.32 -10.06
N ARG A 334 -17.29 -16.80 -9.64
CA ARG A 334 -17.13 -17.76 -8.54
C ARG A 334 -16.89 -17.10 -7.17
N GLY A 335 -16.53 -15.83 -7.15
CA GLY A 335 -16.37 -15.05 -5.94
C GLY A 335 -17.59 -14.16 -5.64
N MET A 336 -17.44 -13.27 -4.69
CA MET A 336 -18.50 -12.31 -4.29
C MET A 336 -18.52 -11.06 -5.19
N LEU A 337 -17.43 -10.77 -5.90
CA LEU A 337 -17.32 -9.62 -6.79
C LEU A 337 -18.12 -9.85 -8.08
N THR A 338 -18.88 -8.85 -8.48
CA THR A 338 -19.58 -8.83 -9.76
C THR A 338 -18.85 -7.92 -10.77
N PRO A 339 -19.14 -8.02 -12.09
CA PRO A 339 -18.63 -7.06 -13.07
C PRO A 339 -18.96 -5.61 -12.72
N GLU A 340 -20.18 -5.35 -12.21
CA GLU A 340 -20.60 -4.02 -11.76
C GLU A 340 -19.84 -3.57 -10.52
N GLY A 341 -19.51 -4.50 -9.61
CA GLY A 341 -18.65 -4.25 -8.45
C GLY A 341 -17.24 -3.83 -8.86
N CYS A 342 -16.66 -4.47 -9.89
CA CYS A 342 -15.36 -4.05 -10.44
C CYS A 342 -15.41 -2.63 -11.01
N VAL A 343 -16.48 -2.27 -11.73
CA VAL A 343 -16.67 -0.90 -12.23
C VAL A 343 -16.76 0.08 -11.05
N ALA A 344 -17.53 -0.25 -10.02
CA ALA A 344 -17.65 0.56 -8.79
C ALA A 344 -16.30 0.72 -8.07
N ASN A 345 -15.47 -0.32 -8.06
CA ASN A 345 -14.12 -0.31 -7.49
C ASN A 345 -13.08 0.36 -8.41
N GLN A 346 -13.52 1.03 -9.48
CA GLN A 346 -12.67 1.82 -10.40
C GLN A 346 -11.71 1.00 -11.28
N PHE A 347 -11.94 -0.30 -11.48
CA PHE A 347 -11.06 -1.18 -12.25
C PHE A 347 -10.75 -0.64 -13.66
N GLU A 348 -11.71 0.02 -14.32
CA GLU A 348 -11.57 0.60 -15.65
C GLU A 348 -10.83 1.95 -15.65
N ASN A 349 -10.63 2.57 -14.48
CA ASN A 349 -10.03 3.90 -14.35
C ASN A 349 -8.53 3.87 -14.04
N PHE A 350 -7.86 2.73 -14.26
CA PHE A 350 -6.42 2.53 -13.97
C PHE A 350 -5.55 3.69 -14.47
N GLU A 351 -5.76 4.13 -15.72
CA GLU A 351 -4.97 5.19 -16.35
C GLU A 351 -5.19 6.59 -15.73
N LYS A 352 -6.24 6.78 -14.95
CA LYS A 352 -6.50 8.02 -14.23
C LYS A 352 -5.82 8.07 -12.87
N ILE A 353 -5.17 6.97 -12.45
CA ILE A 353 -4.59 6.81 -11.14
C ILE A 353 -3.07 6.97 -11.23
N LYS A 354 -2.51 7.83 -10.39
CA LYS A 354 -1.08 7.98 -10.18
C LYS A 354 -0.69 7.15 -8.97
N PHE A 355 -0.23 5.91 -9.21
CA PHE A 355 0.11 4.98 -8.12
C PHE A 355 1.29 5.47 -7.29
N TRP A 356 1.18 5.31 -5.98
CA TRP A 356 2.19 5.73 -5.02
C TRP A 356 3.56 5.13 -5.33
N GLN A 357 4.56 5.99 -5.30
CA GLN A 357 5.96 5.65 -5.46
C GLN A 357 6.78 6.43 -4.45
N THR A 358 7.94 5.89 -4.06
CA THR A 358 8.86 6.61 -3.18
C THR A 358 9.51 7.76 -3.94
N PRO A 359 9.36 9.02 -3.49
CA PRO A 359 10.10 10.14 -4.07
C PRO A 359 11.62 9.97 -3.97
N VAL A 360 12.30 10.11 -5.08
CA VAL A 360 13.75 9.91 -5.20
C VAL A 360 14.48 11.23 -5.42
N SER A 361 15.81 11.26 -5.21
CA SER A 361 16.64 12.47 -5.40
C SER A 361 17.05 12.69 -6.85
N ALA A 362 17.07 11.64 -7.67
CA ALA A 362 17.38 11.72 -9.09
C ALA A 362 16.14 11.31 -9.89
N CYS A 363 15.63 12.23 -10.69
CA CYS A 363 14.45 12.01 -11.52
C CYS A 363 14.83 11.81 -12.97
N GLU A 364 14.13 10.96 -13.67
CA GLU A 364 14.34 10.77 -15.11
C GLU A 364 14.01 12.03 -15.90
N SER A 365 12.95 12.74 -15.53
CA SER A 365 12.41 13.87 -16.29
C SER A 365 13.07 15.22 -16.00
N GLN A 366 13.70 15.42 -14.83
CA GLN A 366 14.07 16.75 -14.34
C GLN A 366 15.48 16.84 -13.72
N GLY A 367 16.20 15.72 -13.61
CA GLY A 367 17.55 15.65 -13.05
C GLY A 367 17.58 15.58 -11.53
N GLU A 368 17.35 16.68 -10.81
CA GLU A 368 17.35 16.72 -9.34
C GLU A 368 15.95 16.92 -8.78
N CYS A 369 15.54 16.01 -7.90
CA CYS A 369 14.25 16.05 -7.21
C CYS A 369 14.41 16.02 -5.70
N VAL A 370 13.34 16.40 -5.00
CA VAL A 370 13.30 16.43 -3.55
C VAL A 370 13.04 15.02 -3.01
N PRO A 371 13.99 14.42 -2.28
CA PRO A 371 13.88 13.04 -1.82
C PRO A 371 12.91 12.88 -0.64
N TYR A 372 12.42 11.66 -0.44
CA TYR A 372 11.37 11.33 0.52
C TYR A 372 11.65 11.79 1.97
N TYR A 373 12.90 11.75 2.45
CA TYR A 373 13.21 12.21 3.81
C TYR A 373 12.87 13.71 4.03
N ARG A 374 12.94 14.53 2.95
CA ARG A 374 12.50 15.92 3.00
C ARG A 374 10.98 15.99 3.07
N TRP A 375 10.27 15.14 2.34
CA TRP A 375 8.81 15.06 2.41
C TRP A 375 8.34 14.76 3.83
N VAL A 376 8.96 13.78 4.50
CA VAL A 376 8.67 13.45 5.92
C VAL A 376 8.87 14.66 6.82
N SER A 377 10.04 15.30 6.72
CA SER A 377 10.41 16.44 7.57
C SER A 377 9.48 17.65 7.38
N ASP A 378 9.22 18.00 6.12
CA ASP A 378 8.49 19.23 5.79
C ASP A 378 6.97 19.03 5.97
N TYR A 379 6.45 17.81 5.74
CA TYR A 379 5.05 17.47 6.01
C TYR A 379 4.70 17.62 7.52
N ILE A 380 5.58 17.14 8.40
CA ILE A 380 5.43 17.38 9.86
C ILE A 380 5.32 18.87 10.17
N GLY A 381 6.07 19.71 9.47
CA GLY A 381 5.95 21.17 9.57
C GLY A 381 4.57 21.67 9.16
N VAL A 382 4.03 21.19 8.03
CA VAL A 382 2.71 21.58 7.52
C VAL A 382 1.58 21.20 8.49
N ILE A 383 1.52 19.94 8.92
CA ILE A 383 0.45 19.49 9.84
C ILE A 383 0.57 20.16 11.22
N GLY A 384 1.77 20.51 11.65
CA GLY A 384 2.05 21.29 12.85
C GLY A 384 1.79 22.80 12.71
N GLY A 385 1.34 23.27 11.53
CA GLY A 385 1.02 24.67 11.26
C GLY A 385 2.24 25.59 11.06
N ARG A 386 3.34 25.04 10.53
CA ARG A 386 4.61 25.75 10.24
C ARG A 386 4.89 25.87 8.74
#